data_030f1a519397d987f91c5382e4494498
#
_entry.id   030f1a519397d987f91c5382e4494498
#
_cell.length_a   1.000
_cell.length_b   1.000
_cell.length_c   1.000
_cell.angle_alpha   90.00
_cell.angle_beta   90.00
_cell.angle_gamma   90.00
#
_symmetry.space_group_name_H-M   'P 1'
#
loop_
_entity.id
_entity.type
_entity.pdbx_description
1 polymer ?
#
loop_
_entity_poly.entity_id
_entity_poly.type
_entity_poly.pdbx_seq_one_letter_code
_entity_poly.pdbx_strand_id
1 'polypeptide(L)'
;MKKLFPLAVLATSAVLVQAAPRYPYSASVTQAFLGHLAAHVMVINSDLTLRKQAPANAFELLTHYPLPADKVDEYKRNGQIANRKDDIADFVTYRIKDYALANEKNETLRIQDDGDPSLQDFALWTYDNVLSGQLGLSVQLDKRFERVKGHMTIVFEMPGKLAREVRVPVDLSIRDKDPRPGI
;
A
#
# COMPACT_ATOMS: atom_id res chain seq x y z
N MET A 1 18.00 -18.92 -68.85
CA MET A 1 18.35 -18.60 -67.46
C MET A 1 17.34 -17.60 -66.94
N LYS A 2 16.34 -18.06 -66.13
CA LYS A 2 15.32 -17.21 -65.52
C LYS A 2 15.76 -16.90 -64.08
N LYS A 3 16.03 -15.62 -63.79
CA LYS A 3 16.35 -15.15 -62.45
C LYS A 3 15.07 -14.92 -61.67
N LEU A 4 14.85 -15.71 -60.60
CA LEU A 4 13.81 -15.48 -59.59
C LEU A 4 14.35 -14.45 -58.57
N PHE A 5 13.60 -13.36 -58.40
CA PHE A 5 13.79 -12.42 -57.30
C PHE A 5 12.93 -12.88 -56.09
N PRO A 6 13.49 -12.94 -54.89
CA PRO A 6 12.69 -13.20 -53.71
C PRO A 6 11.94 -11.95 -53.29
N LEU A 7 10.61 -12.06 -53.10
CA LEU A 7 9.76 -11.05 -52.54
C LEU A 7 9.93 -11.03 -51.01
N ALA A 8 10.52 -9.99 -50.50
CA ALA A 8 10.64 -9.79 -49.05
C ALA A 8 9.31 -9.26 -48.54
N VAL A 9 8.59 -10.06 -47.75
CA VAL A 9 7.41 -9.66 -47.02
C VAL A 9 7.85 -8.95 -45.73
N LEU A 10 7.72 -7.63 -45.70
CA LEU A 10 7.88 -6.82 -44.49
C LEU A 10 6.63 -7.00 -43.60
N ALA A 11 6.75 -7.82 -42.57
CA ALA A 11 5.74 -7.91 -41.50
C ALA A 11 5.87 -6.67 -40.59
N THR A 12 5.00 -5.70 -40.77
CA THR A 12 4.84 -4.58 -39.84
C THR A 12 4.09 -5.07 -38.61
N SER A 13 4.84 -5.28 -37.52
CA SER A 13 4.27 -5.55 -36.20
C SER A 13 3.66 -4.25 -35.66
N ALA A 14 2.34 -4.14 -35.68
CA ALA A 14 1.63 -3.07 -35.00
C ALA A 14 1.77 -3.30 -33.48
N VAL A 15 2.61 -2.50 -32.82
CA VAL A 15 2.66 -2.44 -31.36
C VAL A 15 1.40 -1.71 -30.93
N LEU A 16 0.44 -2.46 -30.37
CA LEU A 16 -0.70 -1.89 -29.67
C LEU A 16 -0.17 -1.17 -28.42
N VAL A 17 -0.02 0.15 -28.52
CA VAL A 17 0.20 1.01 -27.36
C VAL A 17 -1.11 1.02 -26.59
N GLN A 18 -1.22 0.21 -25.55
CA GLN A 18 -2.32 0.34 -24.59
C GLN A 18 -2.18 1.71 -23.94
N ALA A 19 -3.17 2.57 -24.17
CA ALA A 19 -3.25 3.84 -23.47
C ALA A 19 -3.30 3.55 -21.95
N ALA A 20 -2.40 4.18 -21.19
CA ALA A 20 -2.43 4.08 -19.74
C ALA A 20 -3.84 4.46 -19.23
N PRO A 21 -4.39 3.76 -18.23
CA PRO A 21 -5.70 4.06 -17.69
C PRO A 21 -5.74 5.54 -17.28
N ARG A 22 -6.74 6.26 -17.80
CA ARG A 22 -6.91 7.67 -17.53
C ARG A 22 -7.37 7.83 -16.08
N TYR A 23 -6.58 8.55 -15.27
CA TYR A 23 -6.93 8.89 -13.90
C TYR A 23 -8.24 9.70 -13.86
N PRO A 24 -9.32 9.16 -13.25
CA PRO A 24 -10.65 9.75 -13.39
C PRO A 24 -11.02 10.76 -12.29
N TYR A 25 -10.19 10.90 -11.24
CA TYR A 25 -10.53 11.66 -10.05
C TYR A 25 -10.07 13.11 -10.11
N SER A 26 -10.86 14.02 -9.53
CA SER A 26 -10.50 15.43 -9.41
C SER A 26 -9.40 15.63 -8.36
N ALA A 27 -8.69 16.76 -8.43
CA ALA A 27 -7.65 17.10 -7.46
C ALA A 27 -8.19 17.19 -6.03
N SER A 28 -9.41 17.68 -5.85
CA SER A 28 -10.04 17.78 -4.51
C SER A 28 -10.35 16.41 -3.91
N VAL A 29 -10.88 15.47 -4.69
CA VAL A 29 -11.12 14.08 -4.27
C VAL A 29 -9.80 13.40 -3.91
N THR A 30 -8.79 13.57 -4.76
CA THR A 30 -7.45 13.02 -4.52
C THR A 30 -6.81 13.56 -3.25
N GLN A 31 -6.90 14.86 -3.00
CA GLN A 31 -6.36 15.47 -1.78
C GLN A 31 -7.09 14.99 -0.52
N ALA A 32 -8.41 14.84 -0.58
CA ALA A 32 -9.20 14.31 0.53
C ALA A 32 -8.80 12.85 0.83
N PHE A 33 -8.65 12.02 -0.20
CA PHE A 33 -8.19 10.64 -0.08
C PHE A 33 -6.79 10.55 0.53
N LEU A 34 -5.82 11.30 0.00
CA LEU A 34 -4.45 11.36 0.56
C LEU A 34 -4.43 11.86 2.00
N GLY A 35 -5.25 12.86 2.32
CA GLY A 35 -5.41 13.37 3.68
C GLY A 35 -5.94 12.31 4.63
N HIS A 36 -6.91 11.52 4.19
CA HIS A 36 -7.47 10.42 4.96
C HIS A 36 -6.43 9.33 5.22
N LEU A 37 -5.73 8.86 4.18
CA LEU A 37 -4.66 7.87 4.33
C LEU A 37 -3.62 8.33 5.35
N ALA A 38 -3.12 9.56 5.22
CA ALA A 38 -2.08 10.10 6.09
C ALA A 38 -2.53 10.26 7.56
N ALA A 39 -3.82 10.52 7.80
CA ALA A 39 -4.37 10.69 9.14
C ALA A 39 -4.58 9.36 9.89
N HIS A 40 -4.63 8.23 9.18
CA HIS A 40 -5.02 6.93 9.75
C HIS A 40 -3.93 5.86 9.62
N VAL A 41 -2.65 6.26 9.51
CA VAL A 41 -1.55 5.30 9.49
C VAL A 41 -1.39 4.66 10.87
N MET A 42 -1.39 3.33 10.88
CA MET A 42 -1.18 2.49 12.06
C MET A 42 0.07 1.63 11.87
N VAL A 43 0.83 1.46 12.95
CA VAL A 43 1.95 0.50 13.01
C VAL A 43 1.45 -0.75 13.70
N ILE A 44 1.55 -1.89 13.03
CA ILE A 44 1.13 -3.17 13.60
C ILE A 44 2.21 -4.24 13.45
N ASN A 45 2.13 -5.24 14.30
CA ASN A 45 3.00 -6.40 14.22
C ASN A 45 2.58 -7.27 13.02
N SER A 46 3.50 -7.55 12.09
CA SER A 46 3.26 -8.43 10.94
C SER A 46 2.85 -9.86 11.32
N ASP A 47 3.27 -10.31 12.51
CA ASP A 47 2.92 -11.63 13.02
C ASP A 47 1.48 -11.77 13.54
N LEU A 48 0.70 -10.68 13.58
CA LEU A 48 -0.71 -10.78 13.99
C LEU A 48 -1.55 -11.61 13.01
N THR A 49 -1.09 -11.75 11.78
CA THR A 49 -1.75 -12.57 10.76
C THR A 49 -1.13 -13.95 10.55
N LEU A 50 0.12 -14.20 10.97
CA LEU A 50 0.91 -15.32 10.45
C LEU A 50 1.63 -16.22 11.46
N ARG A 51 1.32 -16.26 12.72
CA ARG A 51 2.01 -17.11 13.73
C ARG A 51 3.33 -16.58 14.26
N LYS A 52 3.26 -16.14 15.47
CA LYS A 52 4.34 -15.59 16.29
C LYS A 52 5.60 -16.44 16.31
N GLN A 53 6.58 -16.07 15.54
CA GLN A 53 7.97 -16.49 15.73
C GLN A 53 8.77 -15.24 16.14
N ALA A 54 8.98 -15.08 17.43
CA ALA A 54 9.86 -14.05 17.94
C ALA A 54 11.33 -14.53 17.88
N PRO A 55 12.30 -13.61 17.62
CA PRO A 55 12.13 -12.20 17.30
C PRO A 55 11.80 -11.97 15.83
N ALA A 56 10.93 -11.00 15.58
CA ALA A 56 10.56 -10.58 14.23
C ALA A 56 11.63 -9.71 13.58
N ASN A 57 11.60 -9.61 12.26
CA ASN A 57 12.40 -8.66 11.50
C ASN A 57 11.56 -7.85 10.51
N ALA A 58 10.25 -7.84 10.71
CA ALA A 58 9.32 -7.05 9.91
C ALA A 58 8.15 -6.54 10.76
N PHE A 59 7.55 -5.45 10.33
CA PHE A 59 6.28 -4.94 10.83
C PHE A 59 5.47 -4.36 9.67
N GLU A 60 4.20 -4.08 9.89
CA GLU A 60 3.32 -3.53 8.88
C GLU A 60 2.92 -2.09 9.24
N LEU A 61 2.82 -1.27 8.20
CA LEU A 61 2.13 0.00 8.25
C LEU A 61 0.81 -0.17 7.51
N LEU A 62 -0.29 0.02 8.21
CA LEU A 62 -1.63 -0.02 7.64
C LEU A 62 -2.24 1.37 7.64
N THR A 63 -3.04 1.63 6.64
CA THR A 63 -3.97 2.75 6.60
C THR A 63 -5.29 2.30 6.02
N HIS A 64 -6.31 3.13 6.04
CA HIS A 64 -7.60 2.80 5.48
C HIS A 64 -8.25 4.01 4.83
N TYR A 65 -9.28 3.76 4.05
CA TYR A 65 -10.13 4.77 3.43
C TYR A 65 -11.57 4.29 3.35
N PRO A 66 -12.57 5.18 3.53
CA PRO A 66 -13.96 4.80 3.42
C PRO A 66 -14.29 4.38 1.99
N LEU A 67 -15.00 3.27 1.84
CA LEU A 67 -15.46 2.83 0.52
C LEU A 67 -16.54 3.77 -0.02
N PRO A 68 -16.61 3.95 -1.35
CA PRO A 68 -17.74 4.62 -2.00
C PRO A 68 -19.08 3.95 -1.67
N ALA A 69 -20.15 4.74 -1.64
CA ALA A 69 -21.46 4.26 -1.20
C ALA A 69 -21.99 3.08 -2.03
N ASP A 70 -21.77 3.10 -3.34
CA ASP A 70 -22.14 2.01 -4.25
C ASP A 70 -21.43 0.69 -3.90
N LYS A 71 -20.15 0.75 -3.49
CA LYS A 71 -19.37 -0.40 -3.04
C LYS A 71 -19.83 -0.91 -1.68
N VAL A 72 -20.19 -0.01 -0.77
CA VAL A 72 -20.80 -0.38 0.52
C VAL A 72 -22.13 -1.08 0.31
N ASP A 73 -22.97 -0.58 -0.59
CA ASP A 73 -24.25 -1.19 -0.91
C ASP A 73 -24.10 -2.54 -1.63
N GLU A 74 -23.10 -2.68 -2.49
CA GLU A 74 -22.76 -3.97 -3.10
C GLU A 74 -22.36 -4.99 -2.04
N TYR A 75 -21.47 -4.60 -1.11
CA TYR A 75 -21.04 -5.47 -0.01
C TYR A 75 -22.20 -5.88 0.90
N LYS A 76 -23.08 -4.96 1.25
CA LYS A 76 -24.29 -5.27 2.06
C LYS A 76 -25.21 -6.27 1.39
N ARG A 77 -25.35 -6.22 0.07
CA ARG A 77 -26.21 -7.15 -0.68
C ARG A 77 -25.59 -8.52 -0.87
N ASN A 78 -24.29 -8.57 -1.14
CA ASN A 78 -23.61 -9.76 -1.67
C ASN A 78 -22.61 -10.39 -0.69
N GLY A 79 -22.28 -9.72 0.41
CA GLY A 79 -21.22 -10.10 1.34
C GLY A 79 -19.80 -9.96 0.76
N GLN A 80 -19.69 -9.42 -0.44
CA GLN A 80 -18.42 -9.20 -1.15
C GLN A 80 -18.56 -8.08 -2.17
N ILE A 81 -17.42 -7.54 -2.62
CA ILE A 81 -17.32 -6.59 -3.73
C ILE A 81 -16.72 -7.33 -4.91
N ALA A 82 -17.48 -7.49 -5.99
CA ALA A 82 -17.09 -8.30 -7.15
C ALA A 82 -15.96 -7.66 -7.96
N ASN A 83 -15.93 -6.33 -8.04
CA ASN A 83 -14.92 -5.61 -8.79
C ASN A 83 -14.43 -4.38 -8.00
N ARG A 84 -13.17 -4.42 -7.60
CA ARG A 84 -12.46 -3.29 -6.98
C ARG A 84 -11.52 -2.58 -7.95
N LYS A 85 -11.52 -3.00 -9.22
CA LYS A 85 -10.73 -2.31 -10.26
C LYS A 85 -11.27 -0.91 -10.47
N ASP A 86 -10.37 0.00 -10.78
CA ASP A 86 -10.64 1.42 -10.97
C ASP A 86 -11.04 2.17 -9.69
N ASP A 87 -10.75 1.59 -8.52
CA ASP A 87 -10.82 2.31 -7.25
C ASP A 87 -9.71 3.37 -7.19
N ILE A 88 -9.95 4.47 -6.47
CA ILE A 88 -8.95 5.51 -6.23
C ILE A 88 -7.67 4.94 -5.60
N ALA A 89 -7.80 3.88 -4.82
CA ALA A 89 -6.70 3.17 -4.19
C ALA A 89 -5.73 2.51 -5.17
N ASP A 90 -6.18 2.17 -6.38
CA ASP A 90 -5.32 1.55 -7.41
C ASP A 90 -4.24 2.49 -7.95
N PHE A 91 -4.39 3.79 -7.69
CA PHE A 91 -3.51 4.84 -8.23
C PHE A 91 -2.53 5.38 -7.19
N VAL A 92 -2.63 4.97 -5.92
CA VAL A 92 -1.73 5.47 -4.89
C VAL A 92 -0.44 4.66 -4.85
N THR A 93 0.66 5.38 -4.76
CA THR A 93 1.98 4.81 -4.48
C THR A 93 2.55 5.44 -3.21
N TYR A 94 3.63 4.86 -2.69
CA TYR A 94 4.33 5.41 -1.55
C TYR A 94 5.83 5.45 -1.78
N ARG A 95 6.49 6.27 -0.99
CA ARG A 95 7.94 6.17 -0.75
C ARG A 95 8.26 6.51 0.69
N ILE A 96 9.31 5.89 1.20
CA ILE A 96 9.88 6.24 2.50
C ILE A 96 10.88 7.37 2.28
N LYS A 97 10.60 8.55 2.87
CA LYS A 97 11.44 9.75 2.70
C LYS A 97 12.63 9.73 3.65
N ASP A 98 12.38 9.40 4.91
CA ASP A 98 13.38 9.25 5.96
C ASP A 98 12.87 8.34 7.08
N TYR A 99 13.77 7.83 7.89
CA TYR A 99 13.45 7.07 9.09
C TYR A 99 14.60 7.06 10.08
N ALA A 100 14.28 6.84 11.36
CA ALA A 100 15.24 6.51 12.40
C ALA A 100 14.61 5.45 13.30
N LEU A 101 15.10 4.22 13.22
CA LEU A 101 14.58 3.06 13.94
C LEU A 101 15.68 2.40 14.75
N ALA A 102 15.36 1.95 15.96
CA ALA A 102 16.25 1.19 16.82
C ALA A 102 15.50 0.04 17.52
N ASN A 103 16.20 -1.05 17.81
CA ASN A 103 15.66 -2.17 18.57
C ASN A 103 15.78 -1.93 20.11
N GLU A 104 15.37 -2.91 20.89
CA GLU A 104 15.42 -2.88 22.37
C GLU A 104 16.84 -2.74 22.95
N LYS A 105 17.87 -3.04 22.14
CA LYS A 105 19.29 -2.89 22.50
C LYS A 105 19.89 -1.55 22.05
N ASN A 106 19.07 -0.63 21.54
CA ASN A 106 19.47 0.63 20.92
C ASN A 106 20.36 0.46 19.67
N GLU A 107 20.32 -0.68 19.01
CA GLU A 107 20.99 -0.88 17.74
C GLU A 107 20.13 -0.26 16.62
N THR A 108 20.77 0.53 15.76
CA THR A 108 20.12 1.07 14.56
C THR A 108 19.65 -0.04 13.64
N LEU A 109 18.41 0.07 13.20
CA LEU A 109 17.77 -0.82 12.24
C LEU A 109 17.68 -0.13 10.87
N ARG A 110 17.94 -0.88 9.81
CA ARG A 110 17.85 -0.40 8.42
C ARG A 110 16.72 -1.09 7.71
N ILE A 111 15.96 -0.33 6.96
CA ILE A 111 14.91 -0.87 6.10
C ILE A 111 15.55 -1.54 4.89
N GLN A 112 15.08 -2.74 4.59
CA GLN A 112 15.38 -3.45 3.35
C GLN A 112 14.24 -3.14 2.38
N ASP A 113 14.48 -2.18 1.49
CA ASP A 113 13.53 -1.76 0.47
C ASP A 113 13.66 -2.65 -0.76
N ASP A 114 12.56 -3.22 -1.23
CA ASP A 114 12.48 -4.01 -2.45
C ASP A 114 12.26 -3.14 -3.71
N GLY A 115 12.04 -1.83 -3.50
CA GLY A 115 11.86 -0.86 -4.58
C GLY A 115 10.45 -0.86 -5.19
N ASP A 116 9.51 -1.63 -4.64
CA ASP A 116 8.11 -1.60 -5.09
C ASP A 116 7.37 -0.44 -4.39
N PRO A 117 6.89 0.59 -5.12
CA PRO A 117 6.16 1.71 -4.54
C PRO A 117 4.67 1.41 -4.29
N SER A 118 4.20 0.19 -4.57
CA SER A 118 2.80 -0.17 -4.50
C SER A 118 2.37 -0.46 -3.06
N LEU A 119 1.25 0.11 -2.64
CA LEU A 119 0.58 -0.32 -1.42
C LEU A 119 -0.16 -1.64 -1.67
N GLN A 120 -0.05 -2.55 -0.73
CA GLN A 120 -0.80 -3.81 -0.76
C GLN A 120 -2.24 -3.55 -0.32
N ASP A 121 -3.17 -4.19 -1.03
CA ASP A 121 -4.59 -4.19 -0.67
C ASP A 121 -4.86 -5.31 0.33
N PHE A 122 -5.36 -4.94 1.51
CA PHE A 122 -5.75 -5.87 2.56
C PHE A 122 -7.27 -6.09 2.56
N ALA A 123 -7.74 -6.96 3.45
CA ALA A 123 -9.16 -7.22 3.62
C ALA A 123 -9.93 -5.94 4.01
N LEU A 124 -11.23 -5.92 3.68
CA LEU A 124 -12.14 -4.86 4.13
C LEU A 124 -12.28 -4.91 5.64
N TRP A 125 -12.41 -3.73 6.25
CA TRP A 125 -12.56 -3.59 7.68
C TRP A 125 -13.55 -2.47 8.03
N THR A 126 -14.14 -2.56 9.22
CA THR A 126 -15.05 -1.51 9.70
C THR A 126 -14.33 -0.65 10.73
N TYR A 127 -14.16 0.65 10.44
CA TYR A 127 -13.64 1.66 11.35
C TYR A 127 -14.76 2.63 11.69
N ASP A 128 -15.01 2.87 12.97
CA ASP A 128 -16.06 3.78 13.45
C ASP A 128 -17.42 3.56 12.75
N ASN A 129 -17.80 2.28 12.57
CA ASN A 129 -18.98 1.84 11.82
C ASN A 129 -18.98 2.17 10.32
N VAL A 130 -17.84 2.55 9.74
CA VAL A 130 -17.69 2.80 8.30
C VAL A 130 -16.90 1.67 7.68
N LEU A 131 -17.50 0.98 6.70
CA LEU A 131 -16.80 -0.04 5.91
C LEU A 131 -15.72 0.62 5.06
N SER A 132 -14.49 0.17 5.24
CA SER A 132 -13.28 0.76 4.66
C SER A 132 -12.44 -0.28 3.94
N GLY A 133 -11.75 0.15 2.89
CA GLY A 133 -10.64 -0.56 2.30
C GLY A 133 -9.38 -0.33 3.14
N GLN A 134 -8.57 -1.36 3.30
CA GLN A 134 -7.26 -1.27 3.95
C GLN A 134 -6.15 -1.30 2.91
N LEU A 135 -5.18 -0.42 3.08
CA LEU A 135 -3.93 -0.40 2.32
C LEU A 135 -2.77 -0.49 3.30
N GLY A 136 -1.67 -1.07 2.86
CA GLY A 136 -0.50 -1.14 3.72
C GLY A 136 0.77 -1.55 3.01
N LEU A 137 1.85 -1.55 3.77
CA LEU A 137 3.15 -2.02 3.34
C LEU A 137 3.82 -2.82 4.45
N SER A 138 4.59 -3.83 4.06
CA SER A 138 5.46 -4.57 4.97
C SER A 138 6.82 -3.90 5.03
N VAL A 139 7.27 -3.53 6.23
CA VAL A 139 8.58 -2.93 6.49
C VAL A 139 9.52 -4.02 6.95
N GLN A 140 10.37 -4.48 6.05
CA GLN A 140 11.41 -5.47 6.33
C GLN A 140 12.66 -4.78 6.88
N LEU A 141 13.24 -5.32 7.95
CA LEU A 141 14.43 -4.77 8.60
C LEU A 141 15.64 -5.69 8.44
N ASP A 142 16.83 -5.13 8.49
CA ASP A 142 18.10 -5.85 8.38
C ASP A 142 18.42 -6.72 9.62
N LYS A 143 17.77 -6.45 10.76
CA LYS A 143 17.96 -7.19 12.01
C LYS A 143 16.63 -7.52 12.66
N ARG A 144 16.64 -8.57 13.47
CA ARG A 144 15.52 -8.96 14.31
C ARG A 144 15.36 -8.03 15.50
N PHE A 145 14.13 -7.89 16.00
CA PHE A 145 13.77 -7.11 17.17
C PHE A 145 12.70 -7.83 18.02
N GLU A 146 12.68 -7.53 19.31
CA GLU A 146 11.54 -7.78 20.18
C GLU A 146 10.70 -6.51 20.37
N ARG A 147 11.35 -5.35 20.27
CA ARG A 147 10.73 -4.04 20.25
C ARG A 147 11.47 -3.15 19.27
N VAL A 148 10.71 -2.42 18.45
CA VAL A 148 11.24 -1.37 17.58
C VAL A 148 10.68 -0.02 17.99
N LYS A 149 11.56 0.99 18.05
CA LYS A 149 11.22 2.37 18.38
C LYS A 149 11.81 3.34 17.37
N GLY A 150 11.12 4.47 17.20
CA GLY A 150 11.62 5.56 16.38
C GLY A 150 10.51 6.27 15.59
N HIS A 151 10.81 6.58 14.36
CA HIS A 151 9.85 7.19 13.44
C HIS A 151 10.19 6.88 12.00
N MET A 152 9.19 7.03 11.14
CA MET A 152 9.31 7.01 9.68
C MET A 152 8.54 8.18 9.08
N THR A 153 9.04 8.74 8.00
CA THR A 153 8.32 9.71 7.18
C THR A 153 7.97 9.07 5.84
N ILE A 154 6.67 8.96 5.59
CA ILE A 154 6.11 8.34 4.39
C ILE A 154 5.49 9.43 3.55
N VAL A 155 5.63 9.33 2.24
CA VAL A 155 4.95 10.17 1.28
C VAL A 155 4.05 9.30 0.43
N PHE A 156 2.75 9.51 0.52
CA PHE A 156 1.77 8.95 -0.40
C PHE A 156 1.72 9.83 -1.65
N GLU A 157 1.74 9.22 -2.81
CA GLU A 157 1.80 9.92 -4.10
C GLU A 157 0.69 9.44 -5.03
N MET A 158 0.14 10.36 -5.81
CA MET A 158 -0.95 10.11 -6.74
C MET A 158 -0.68 10.77 -8.09
N PRO A 159 -1.33 10.35 -9.18
CA PRO A 159 -1.23 11.03 -10.47
C PRO A 159 -1.51 12.52 -10.37
N GLY A 160 -0.88 13.32 -11.25
CA GLY A 160 -0.99 14.78 -11.22
C GLY A 160 -0.03 15.47 -10.24
N LYS A 161 0.98 14.75 -9.73
CA LYS A 161 1.98 15.23 -8.76
C LYS A 161 1.36 15.64 -7.41
N LEU A 162 0.24 15.07 -7.08
CA LEU A 162 -0.37 15.24 -5.76
C LEU A 162 0.29 14.28 -4.77
N ALA A 163 0.68 14.79 -3.62
CA ALA A 163 1.34 14.01 -2.60
C ALA A 163 0.95 14.47 -1.19
N ARG A 164 1.03 13.55 -0.24
CA ARG A 164 0.84 13.85 1.19
C ARG A 164 1.90 13.16 2.01
N GLU A 165 2.62 13.96 2.80
CA GLU A 165 3.64 13.48 3.73
C GLU A 165 3.02 13.27 5.12
N VAL A 166 3.45 12.18 5.78
CA VAL A 166 3.10 11.88 7.16
C VAL A 166 4.30 11.35 7.92
N ARG A 167 4.54 11.88 9.13
CA ARG A 167 5.52 11.33 10.05
C ARG A 167 4.82 10.39 11.03
N VAL A 168 5.22 9.13 10.99
CA VAL A 168 4.63 8.03 11.76
C VAL A 168 5.57 7.70 12.92
N PRO A 169 5.15 7.86 14.18
CA PRO A 169 5.88 7.34 15.31
C PRO A 169 5.82 5.81 15.30
N VAL A 170 6.95 5.17 15.57
CA VAL A 170 7.06 3.71 15.67
C VAL A 170 7.44 3.38 17.11
N ASP A 171 6.56 2.68 17.81
CA ASP A 171 6.84 2.04 19.09
C ASP A 171 6.03 0.75 19.15
N LEU A 172 6.64 -0.35 18.75
CA LEU A 172 5.99 -1.63 18.55
C LEU A 172 6.78 -2.73 19.22
N SER A 173 6.07 -3.60 19.94
CA SER A 173 6.59 -4.87 20.45
C SER A 173 5.96 -6.05 19.73
N ILE A 174 6.73 -7.13 19.53
CA ILE A 174 6.20 -8.41 19.00
C ILE A 174 5.08 -9.00 19.89
N ARG A 175 4.88 -8.46 21.10
CA ARG A 175 3.83 -8.87 22.04
C ARG A 175 2.60 -7.98 22.01
N ASP A 176 2.64 -6.90 21.24
CA ASP A 176 1.51 -6.00 21.17
C ASP A 176 0.32 -6.68 20.49
N LYS A 177 -0.85 -6.34 20.99
CA LYS A 177 -2.12 -6.80 20.39
C LYS A 177 -2.44 -5.99 19.16
N ASP A 178 -3.25 -6.56 18.28
CA ASP A 178 -3.77 -5.86 17.12
C ASP A 178 -4.59 -4.63 17.56
N PRO A 179 -4.21 -3.43 17.11
CA PRO A 179 -4.94 -2.21 17.49
C PRO A 179 -6.26 -2.04 16.73
N ARG A 180 -6.53 -2.86 15.70
CA ARG A 180 -7.76 -2.74 14.91
C ARG A 180 -8.98 -3.07 15.76
N PRO A 181 -10.07 -2.28 15.67
CA PRO A 181 -11.27 -2.54 16.45
C PRO A 181 -11.96 -3.83 15.97
N GLY A 182 -12.47 -4.62 16.90
CA GLY A 182 -13.39 -5.72 16.61
C GLY A 182 -12.79 -7.07 16.21
N ILE A 183 -11.50 -7.33 16.59
CA ILE A 183 -10.95 -8.70 16.61
C ILE A 183 -11.12 -9.33 17.97
#